data_85fd3182914379bd4afaed5f9c010c19
#
_entry.id   85fd3182914379bd4afaed5f9c010c19
#
_cell.length_a   1.000
_cell.length_b   1.000
_cell.length_c   1.000
_cell.angle_alpha   90.00
_cell.angle_beta   90.00
_cell.angle_gamma   90.00
#
_symmetry.space_group_name_H-M   'P 1'
#
loop_
_entity.id
_entity.type
_entity.pdbx_description
1 polymer ?
#
loop_
_entity_poly.entity_id
_entity_poly.type
_entity_poly.pdbx_seq_one_letter_code
_entity_poly.pdbx_strand_id
1 'polypeptide(L)'
;MDQINITLDNLEESMPKDFSNDERSKCKTLFLKKLSLDAHAFYGGKIQTLPKAPVIGFNWFNVWYTPGVSSISTTIRDRHESSFSLSNRSNLVAVVSDSTRVLGDGDCTPSGGLGVMEGKAFLMKYLGGVDALALC
;
A
#
# COMPACT_ATOMS: atom_id res chain seq x y z
N MET A 1 11.09 -38.33 -3.90
CA MET A 1 10.94 -37.31 -2.85
C MET A 1 9.88 -36.34 -3.32
N ASP A 2 8.65 -36.47 -2.81
CA ASP A 2 7.58 -35.55 -3.11
C ASP A 2 7.98 -34.18 -2.59
N GLN A 3 8.12 -33.21 -3.49
CA GLN A 3 8.33 -31.83 -3.10
C GLN A 3 7.08 -31.37 -2.34
N ILE A 4 7.20 -31.21 -1.03
CA ILE A 4 6.16 -30.61 -0.21
C ILE A 4 6.03 -29.15 -0.68
N ASN A 5 4.96 -28.85 -1.39
CA ASN A 5 4.68 -27.49 -1.84
C ASN A 5 4.12 -26.70 -0.64
N ILE A 6 5.00 -26.02 0.10
CA ILE A 6 4.64 -25.21 1.26
C ILE A 6 4.03 -23.89 0.77
N THR A 7 2.80 -23.63 1.18
CA THR A 7 2.07 -22.40 0.95
C THR A 7 1.73 -21.73 2.28
N LEU A 8 1.21 -20.50 2.25
CA LEU A 8 0.73 -19.84 3.47
C LEU A 8 -0.48 -20.56 4.08
N ASP A 9 -1.27 -21.24 3.25
CA ASP A 9 -2.47 -21.95 3.69
C ASP A 9 -2.16 -23.26 4.41
N ASN A 10 -1.09 -23.96 4.01
CA ASN A 10 -0.70 -25.23 4.61
C ASN A 10 0.56 -25.16 5.50
N LEU A 11 0.97 -23.94 5.87
CA LEU A 11 2.21 -23.71 6.63
C LEU A 11 2.25 -24.49 7.95
N GLU A 12 1.12 -24.54 8.67
CA GLU A 12 1.06 -25.27 9.95
C GLU A 12 1.16 -26.79 9.79
N GLU A 13 0.59 -27.34 8.72
CA GLU A 13 0.65 -28.76 8.39
C GLU A 13 2.07 -29.20 8.01
N SER A 14 2.87 -28.26 7.50
CA SER A 14 4.25 -28.48 7.07
C SER A 14 5.24 -28.48 8.24
N MET A 15 4.80 -28.12 9.46
CA MET A 15 5.65 -28.08 10.66
C MET A 15 5.85 -29.47 11.26
N PRO A 16 6.94 -29.72 11.99
CA PRO A 16 7.17 -30.96 12.71
C PRO A 16 5.98 -31.36 13.59
N LYS A 17 5.62 -32.65 13.57
CA LYS A 17 4.44 -33.15 14.29
C LYS A 17 4.59 -33.11 15.82
N ASP A 18 5.80 -33.11 16.31
CA ASP A 18 6.18 -33.05 17.71
C ASP A 18 6.15 -31.64 18.31
N PHE A 19 5.93 -30.60 17.48
CA PHE A 19 5.79 -29.24 17.97
C PHE A 19 4.49 -29.09 18.77
N SER A 20 4.59 -28.49 19.95
CA SER A 20 3.43 -28.00 20.70
C SER A 20 2.73 -26.85 19.97
N ASN A 21 1.49 -26.54 20.34
CA ASN A 21 0.74 -25.43 19.75
C ASN A 21 1.45 -24.08 19.91
N ASP A 22 2.13 -23.87 21.03
CA ASP A 22 2.89 -22.64 21.29
C ASP A 22 4.12 -22.53 20.39
N GLU A 23 4.86 -23.63 20.19
CA GLU A 23 6.00 -23.68 19.27
C GLU A 23 5.58 -23.46 17.82
N ARG A 24 4.47 -24.06 17.39
CA ARG A 24 3.89 -23.82 16.05
C ARG A 24 3.54 -22.35 15.84
N SER A 25 2.86 -21.74 16.81
CA SER A 25 2.47 -20.32 16.75
C SER A 25 3.69 -19.40 16.67
N LYS A 26 4.70 -19.64 17.47
CA LYS A 26 5.97 -18.89 17.46
C LYS A 26 6.71 -19.05 16.13
N CYS A 27 6.84 -20.30 15.65
CA CYS A 27 7.49 -20.59 14.38
C CYS A 27 6.77 -19.89 13.21
N LYS A 28 5.45 -20.00 13.15
CA LYS A 28 4.61 -19.29 12.16
C LYS A 28 4.84 -17.79 12.18
N THR A 29 4.83 -17.20 13.36
CA THR A 29 5.02 -15.75 13.54
C THR A 29 6.40 -15.31 13.04
N LEU A 30 7.46 -16.05 13.39
CA LEU A 30 8.82 -15.75 12.94
C LEU A 30 8.95 -15.88 11.42
N PHE A 31 8.38 -16.93 10.85
CA PHE A 31 8.36 -17.12 9.40
C PHE A 31 7.66 -15.98 8.68
N LEU A 32 6.46 -15.59 9.13
CA LEU A 32 5.70 -14.49 8.52
C LEU A 32 6.41 -13.15 8.64
N LYS A 33 7.07 -12.87 9.77
CA LYS A 33 7.90 -11.67 9.94
C LYS A 33 9.07 -11.65 8.96
N LYS A 34 9.78 -12.77 8.81
CA LYS A 34 10.91 -12.88 7.88
C LYS A 34 10.44 -12.75 6.43
N LEU A 35 9.39 -13.45 6.05
CA LEU A 35 8.80 -13.36 4.71
C LEU A 35 8.34 -11.93 4.39
N SER A 36 7.71 -11.27 5.36
CA SER A 36 7.29 -9.87 5.20
C SER A 36 8.48 -8.95 4.94
N LEU A 37 9.55 -9.09 5.71
CA LEU A 37 10.77 -8.28 5.53
C LEU A 37 11.37 -8.49 4.13
N ASP A 38 11.51 -9.75 3.70
CA ASP A 38 12.08 -10.09 2.40
C ASP A 38 11.20 -9.58 1.24
N ALA A 39 9.89 -9.74 1.36
CA ALA A 39 8.94 -9.25 0.36
C ALA A 39 8.96 -7.71 0.26
N HIS A 40 9.02 -6.99 1.38
CA HIS A 40 9.14 -5.53 1.35
C HIS A 40 10.45 -5.07 0.73
N ALA A 41 11.55 -5.76 1.00
CA ALA A 41 12.84 -5.46 0.38
C ALA A 41 12.80 -5.70 -1.14
N PHE A 42 12.15 -6.79 -1.56
CA PHE A 42 12.04 -7.16 -2.97
C PHE A 42 11.17 -6.16 -3.77
N TYR A 43 10.01 -5.78 -3.24
CA TYR A 43 9.07 -4.89 -3.92
C TYR A 43 9.33 -3.41 -3.68
N GLY A 44 10.15 -3.03 -2.70
CA GLY A 44 10.37 -1.64 -2.30
C GLY A 44 9.13 -1.01 -1.66
N GLY A 45 8.42 -1.77 -0.82
CA GLY A 45 7.15 -1.39 -0.21
C GLY A 45 5.95 -2.13 -0.80
N LYS A 46 4.73 -1.67 -0.53
CA LYS A 46 3.48 -2.35 -0.92
C LYS A 46 2.65 -1.55 -1.92
N ILE A 47 2.91 -0.26 -2.04
CA ILE A 47 2.08 0.68 -2.80
C ILE A 47 2.96 1.37 -3.85
N GLN A 48 2.41 1.51 -5.03
CA GLN A 48 2.94 2.40 -6.06
C GLN A 48 1.80 3.23 -6.65
N THR A 49 2.12 4.40 -7.19
CA THR A 49 1.17 5.23 -7.91
C THR A 49 1.36 5.06 -9.42
N LEU A 50 0.25 4.97 -10.14
CA LEU A 50 0.24 4.86 -11.59
C LEU A 50 -0.58 6.00 -12.18
N PRO A 51 -0.11 6.65 -13.27
CA PRO A 51 -0.91 7.62 -13.99
C PRO A 51 -2.11 6.92 -14.65
N LYS A 52 -3.30 7.53 -14.55
CA LYS A 52 -4.51 7.08 -15.27
C LYS A 52 -4.52 7.55 -16.72
N ALA A 53 -3.82 8.66 -16.97
CA ALA A 53 -3.85 9.37 -18.24
C ALA A 53 -2.88 8.71 -19.25
N PRO A 54 -3.32 8.45 -20.50
CA PRO A 54 -2.43 7.95 -21.52
C PRO A 54 -1.53 9.07 -22.06
N VAL A 55 -0.32 8.70 -22.47
CA VAL A 55 0.62 9.56 -23.18
C VAL A 55 1.02 8.82 -24.46
N ILE A 56 0.45 9.26 -25.60
CA ILE A 56 0.70 8.62 -26.90
C ILE A 56 1.89 9.27 -27.64
N GLY A 57 2.30 10.46 -27.22
CA GLY A 57 3.45 11.19 -27.73
C GLY A 57 3.72 12.41 -26.89
N PHE A 58 4.89 13.02 -27.03
CA PHE A 58 5.36 14.09 -26.17
C PHE A 58 4.38 15.29 -26.09
N ASN A 59 3.68 15.59 -27.18
CA ASN A 59 2.71 16.70 -27.22
C ASN A 59 1.51 16.50 -26.29
N TRP A 60 1.23 15.28 -25.82
CA TRP A 60 0.18 15.01 -24.84
C TRP A 60 0.44 15.66 -23.47
N PHE A 61 1.69 16.00 -23.15
CA PHE A 61 1.99 16.80 -21.96
C PHE A 61 1.36 18.19 -22.01
N ASN A 62 1.11 18.75 -23.20
CA ASN A 62 0.39 20.00 -23.35
C ASN A 62 -1.10 19.88 -22.99
N VAL A 63 -1.67 18.69 -23.04
CA VAL A 63 -3.03 18.38 -22.61
C VAL A 63 -3.08 18.19 -21.10
N TRP A 64 -2.19 17.34 -20.59
CA TRP A 64 -2.19 16.94 -19.17
C TRP A 64 -1.53 17.95 -18.26
N TYR A 65 -0.70 18.82 -18.79
CA TYR A 65 -0.03 19.90 -18.09
C TYR A 65 -0.27 21.25 -18.80
N THR A 66 0.70 22.08 -18.95
CA THR A 66 0.56 23.42 -19.53
C THR A 66 0.57 23.38 -21.06
N PRO A 67 -0.41 24.01 -21.76
CA PRO A 67 -1.43 24.92 -21.25
C PRO A 67 -2.77 24.26 -20.86
N GLY A 68 -3.02 23.01 -21.24
CA GLY A 68 -4.32 22.36 -21.12
C GLY A 68 -4.89 22.32 -19.68
N VAL A 69 -4.05 22.08 -18.69
CA VAL A 69 -4.44 21.98 -17.28
C VAL A 69 -5.07 23.28 -16.72
N SER A 70 -4.81 24.41 -17.34
CA SER A 70 -5.42 25.69 -16.95
C SER A 70 -6.95 25.66 -17.01
N SER A 71 -7.54 24.97 -17.99
CA SER A 71 -8.98 24.80 -18.10
C SER A 71 -9.57 24.00 -16.93
N ILE A 72 -8.84 23.02 -16.43
CA ILE A 72 -9.26 22.23 -15.26
C ILE A 72 -9.27 23.10 -14.00
N SER A 73 -8.20 23.87 -13.79
CA SER A 73 -8.07 24.77 -12.64
C SER A 73 -9.19 25.81 -12.59
N THR A 74 -9.49 26.45 -13.73
CA THR A 74 -10.56 27.45 -13.82
C THR A 74 -11.94 26.84 -13.65
N THR A 75 -12.19 25.66 -14.21
CA THR A 75 -13.46 24.94 -14.05
C THR A 75 -13.71 24.56 -12.59
N ILE A 76 -12.69 24.07 -11.89
CA ILE A 76 -12.81 23.71 -10.45
C ILE A 76 -12.97 24.96 -9.59
N ARG A 77 -12.26 26.06 -9.89
CA ARG A 77 -12.43 27.35 -9.20
C ARG A 77 -13.86 27.83 -9.27
N ASP A 78 -14.45 27.81 -10.46
CA ASP A 78 -15.78 28.34 -10.72
C ASP A 78 -16.91 27.42 -10.23
N ARG A 79 -16.59 26.12 -10.11
CA ARG A 79 -17.52 25.08 -9.65
C ARG A 79 -16.77 24.00 -8.84
N HIS A 80 -16.68 24.21 -7.54
CA HIS A 80 -15.82 23.43 -6.63
C HIS A 80 -16.09 21.91 -6.66
N GLU A 81 -17.36 21.47 -6.77
CA GLU A 81 -17.73 20.07 -6.87
C GLU A 81 -17.10 19.36 -8.07
N SER A 82 -16.76 20.09 -9.13
CA SER A 82 -16.08 19.51 -10.30
C SER A 82 -14.73 18.88 -9.95
N SER A 83 -14.14 19.23 -8.80
CA SER A 83 -12.91 18.59 -8.32
C SER A 83 -13.04 17.08 -8.12
N PHE A 84 -14.23 16.59 -7.78
CA PHE A 84 -14.47 15.15 -7.62
C PHE A 84 -14.48 14.39 -8.97
N SER A 85 -14.86 15.04 -10.06
CA SER A 85 -14.88 14.44 -11.39
C SER A 85 -13.62 14.73 -12.22
N LEU A 86 -12.94 15.83 -11.94
CA LEU A 86 -11.78 16.29 -12.72
C LEU A 86 -10.43 16.04 -12.05
N SER A 87 -10.42 15.46 -10.86
CA SER A 87 -9.18 15.08 -10.18
C SER A 87 -9.33 13.75 -9.43
N ASN A 88 -8.27 13.27 -8.83
CA ASN A 88 -8.30 12.04 -8.02
C ASN A 88 -8.92 12.25 -6.62
N ARG A 89 -9.47 13.44 -6.35
CA ARG A 89 -10.10 13.77 -5.06
C ARG A 89 -11.27 12.84 -4.70
N SER A 90 -11.93 12.27 -5.69
CA SER A 90 -13.05 11.34 -5.47
C SER A 90 -12.65 10.00 -4.85
N ASN A 91 -11.39 9.60 -4.97
CA ASN A 91 -10.94 8.26 -4.58
C ASN A 91 -9.56 8.23 -3.89
N LEU A 92 -9.05 9.37 -3.40
CA LEU A 92 -7.73 9.42 -2.76
C LEU A 92 -7.85 9.79 -1.28
N VAL A 93 -7.24 8.99 -0.41
CA VAL A 93 -7.19 9.18 1.04
C VAL A 93 -5.74 9.24 1.51
N ALA A 94 -5.44 10.15 2.43
CA ALA A 94 -4.16 10.16 3.15
C ALA A 94 -4.26 9.33 4.43
N VAL A 95 -3.32 8.42 4.64
CA VAL A 95 -3.12 7.71 5.91
C VAL A 95 -1.96 8.37 6.62
N VAL A 96 -2.26 9.23 7.59
CA VAL A 96 -1.27 10.11 8.23
C VAL A 96 -0.91 9.59 9.62
N SER A 97 0.38 9.56 9.96
CA SER A 97 0.88 9.20 11.29
C SER A 97 2.24 9.83 11.54
N ASP A 98 2.49 10.22 12.76
CA ASP A 98 3.83 10.58 13.26
C ASP A 98 4.61 9.36 13.79
N SER A 99 3.95 8.18 13.81
CA SER A 99 4.50 6.89 14.23
C SER A 99 4.98 6.84 15.69
N THR A 100 4.52 7.75 16.55
CA THR A 100 4.85 7.76 17.97
C THR A 100 4.23 6.56 18.72
N ARG A 101 3.27 5.88 18.09
CA ARG A 101 2.75 4.60 18.57
C ARG A 101 2.35 3.68 17.42
N VAL A 102 3.19 2.68 17.17
CA VAL A 102 2.99 1.67 16.13
C VAL A 102 2.63 0.33 16.78
N LEU A 103 1.32 0.05 16.91
CA LEU A 103 0.78 -1.20 17.49
C LEU A 103 1.43 -1.54 18.85
N GLY A 104 2.04 -2.72 18.99
CA GLY A 104 2.78 -3.17 20.15
C GLY A 104 4.26 -2.75 20.20
N ASP A 105 4.76 -2.12 19.14
CA ASP A 105 6.19 -1.82 18.99
C ASP A 105 6.58 -0.43 19.57
N GLY A 106 5.58 0.38 19.99
CA GLY A 106 5.81 1.70 20.59
C GLY A 106 6.18 2.76 19.55
N ASP A 107 7.08 3.67 19.93
CA ASP A 107 7.60 4.73 19.03
C ASP A 107 8.61 4.14 18.06
N CYS A 108 8.25 4.16 16.78
CA CYS A 108 9.08 3.64 15.69
C CYS A 108 9.69 4.74 14.82
N THR A 109 9.52 6.00 15.19
CA THR A 109 9.83 7.17 14.37
C THR A 109 8.98 7.24 13.07
N PRO A 110 8.88 8.40 12.39
CA PRO A 110 8.05 8.50 11.18
C PRO A 110 8.39 7.46 10.11
N SER A 111 9.65 7.29 9.77
CA SER A 111 10.08 6.33 8.75
C SER A 111 9.81 4.87 9.11
N GLY A 112 9.91 4.51 10.39
CA GLY A 112 9.60 3.15 10.87
C GLY A 112 8.12 2.79 10.77
N GLY A 113 7.23 3.79 10.83
CA GLY A 113 5.78 3.59 10.71
C GLY A 113 5.28 3.41 9.28
N LEU A 114 6.07 3.76 8.27
CA LEU A 114 5.66 3.69 6.85
C LEU A 114 5.11 2.32 6.45
N GLY A 115 5.79 1.24 6.82
CA GLY A 115 5.35 -0.11 6.47
C GLY A 115 3.94 -0.45 7.00
N VAL A 116 3.57 0.04 8.18
CA VAL A 116 2.24 -0.16 8.76
C VAL A 116 1.20 0.74 8.09
N MET A 117 1.54 2.01 7.78
CA MET A 117 0.64 2.93 7.10
C MET A 117 0.40 2.51 5.64
N GLU A 118 1.41 2.02 4.95
CA GLU A 118 1.25 1.36 3.65
C GLU A 118 0.38 0.10 3.74
N GLY A 119 0.47 -0.66 4.84
CA GLY A 119 -0.42 -1.78 5.10
C GLY A 119 -1.89 -1.37 5.14
N LYS A 120 -2.21 -0.24 5.78
CA LYS A 120 -3.57 0.32 5.77
C LYS A 120 -4.01 0.75 4.37
N ALA A 121 -3.14 1.44 3.63
CA ALA A 121 -3.39 1.84 2.24
C ALA A 121 -3.66 0.62 1.35
N PHE A 122 -2.87 -0.43 1.52
CA PHE A 122 -3.02 -1.72 0.84
C PHE A 122 -4.39 -2.35 1.10
N LEU A 123 -4.83 -2.41 2.37
CA LEU A 123 -6.16 -2.93 2.73
C LEU A 123 -7.28 -2.07 2.13
N MET A 124 -7.17 -0.74 2.16
CA MET A 124 -8.15 0.15 1.55
C MET A 124 -8.29 -0.13 0.05
N LYS A 125 -7.17 -0.38 -0.64
CA LYS A 125 -7.20 -0.69 -2.08
C LYS A 125 -7.84 -2.05 -2.35
N TYR A 126 -7.39 -3.11 -1.68
CA TYR A 126 -7.86 -4.47 -1.94
C TYR A 126 -9.30 -4.72 -1.50
N LEU A 127 -9.72 -4.14 -0.37
CA LEU A 127 -11.04 -4.38 0.20
C LEU A 127 -12.08 -3.34 -0.23
N GLY A 128 -11.67 -2.09 -0.48
CA GLY A 128 -12.57 -0.98 -0.76
C GLY A 128 -12.38 -0.30 -2.12
N GLY A 129 -11.36 -0.66 -2.89
CA GLY A 129 -11.04 -0.01 -4.16
C GLY A 129 -10.54 1.43 -4.02
N VAL A 130 -10.27 1.89 -2.80
CA VAL A 130 -9.83 3.26 -2.49
C VAL A 130 -8.33 3.39 -2.65
N ASP A 131 -7.89 4.40 -3.39
CA ASP A 131 -6.48 4.79 -3.46
C ASP A 131 -6.06 5.49 -2.17
N ALA A 132 -4.99 5.06 -1.55
CA ALA A 132 -4.51 5.68 -0.32
C ALA A 132 -2.98 5.81 -0.33
N LEU A 133 -2.50 6.90 0.28
CA LEU A 133 -1.07 7.20 0.42
C LEU A 133 -0.69 7.25 1.89
N ALA A 134 0.42 6.59 2.25
CA ALA A 134 1.01 6.68 3.57
C ALA A 134 1.85 7.96 3.69
N LEU A 135 1.61 8.73 4.73
CA LEU A 135 2.33 9.96 5.06
C LEU A 135 2.79 9.89 6.53
N CYS A 136 4.09 9.80 6.73
CA CYS A 136 4.72 9.79 8.04
C CYS A 136 5.79 10.85 8.17
#